data_c776d60a0625ccb14e53326ba9fff340
#
_entry.id   c776d60a0625ccb14e53326ba9fff340
#
_cell.length_a   1.000
_cell.length_b   1.000
_cell.length_c   1.000
_cell.angle_alpha   90.00
_cell.angle_beta   90.00
_cell.angle_gamma   90.00
#
_symmetry.space_group_name_H-M   'P 1'
#
loop_
_entity.id
_entity.type
_entity.pdbx_description
1 polymer ?
#
loop_
_entity_poly.entity_id
_entity_poly.type
_entity_poly.pdbx_seq_one_letter_code
_entity_poly.pdbx_strand_id
1 'polypeptide(L)'
;MNPGGIYCYKNHVILIERKNNPAFSFWTSDSLRYEFSEGFIGGGPNEFIRPRSNYFAVSDSSFFILDSNIEWEVQLEEQRIQVINKEPIIIPDAINQMVHLDNGKYIMAGNTDGNNNAEHFLYDIKTGEYTLFGEYPFTDLFDERKFFFNFKYTAGIAGKPYIWDFYENYNLLRKYSIEGILLQEVRLVGVAERHNDDSKSHELQNRPYWRIVQATSRYIYALFYTGETDKTIYTGGAIPELQVWDWDGNLTRRILFDKKYNQITVSETGILYAINTVDTFNNQIYSYEM
;
A
#
# COMPACT_ATOMS: atom_id res chain seq x y z
N MET A 1 -8.42 1.30 19.70
CA MET A 1 -7.54 1.08 18.56
C MET A 1 -7.47 2.33 17.72
N ASN A 2 -6.33 2.63 17.12
CA ASN A 2 -6.16 3.74 16.16
C ASN A 2 -5.30 3.24 14.99
N PRO A 3 -5.81 2.24 14.24
CA PRO A 3 -5.02 1.57 13.24
C PRO A 3 -4.67 2.50 12.09
N GLY A 4 -3.45 2.40 11.61
CA GLY A 4 -2.96 3.07 10.41
C GLY A 4 -2.86 2.15 9.21
N GLY A 5 -2.80 0.84 9.43
CA GLY A 5 -2.73 -0.20 8.42
C GLY A 5 -3.21 -1.54 8.94
N ILE A 6 -3.57 -2.42 8.03
CA ILE A 6 -3.98 -3.80 8.30
C ILE A 6 -3.26 -4.72 7.33
N TYR A 7 -2.73 -5.84 7.84
CA TYR A 7 -1.92 -6.79 7.07
C TYR A 7 -2.19 -8.21 7.50
N CYS A 8 -1.91 -9.17 6.61
CA CYS A 8 -1.95 -10.59 6.91
C CYS A 8 -0.54 -11.18 6.92
N TYR A 9 -0.26 -12.00 7.92
CA TYR A 9 0.93 -12.82 7.96
C TYR A 9 0.61 -14.16 8.60
N LYS A 10 0.77 -15.25 7.84
CA LYS A 10 0.40 -16.61 8.27
C LYS A 10 -1.06 -16.65 8.76
N ASN A 11 -1.26 -17.07 9.99
CA ASN A 11 -2.57 -17.17 10.65
C ASN A 11 -2.94 -15.92 11.48
N HIS A 12 -2.30 -14.78 11.21
CA HIS A 12 -2.57 -13.55 11.93
C HIS A 12 -3.04 -12.43 10.99
N VAL A 13 -3.96 -11.63 11.52
CA VAL A 13 -4.23 -10.28 11.04
C VAL A 13 -3.50 -9.31 11.97
N ILE A 14 -2.68 -8.44 11.39
CA ILE A 14 -1.83 -7.50 12.10
C ILE A 14 -2.35 -6.10 11.86
N LEU A 15 -2.65 -5.34 12.91
CA LEU A 15 -2.90 -3.91 12.82
C LEU A 15 -1.64 -3.14 13.24
N ILE A 16 -1.28 -2.13 12.44
CA ILE A 16 -0.26 -1.16 12.83
C ILE A 16 -0.97 0.03 13.47
N GLU A 17 -0.73 0.25 14.74
CA GLU A 17 -1.39 1.27 15.54
C GLU A 17 -0.59 2.58 15.52
N ARG A 18 -1.20 3.69 15.09
CA ARG A 18 -0.49 4.97 14.91
C ARG A 18 -0.02 5.65 16.19
N LYS A 19 -0.72 5.44 17.30
CA LYS A 19 -0.53 6.19 18.55
C LYS A 19 -0.40 5.31 19.78
N ASN A 20 -0.48 4.01 19.60
CA ASN A 20 -0.38 3.07 20.70
C ASN A 20 1.06 2.62 20.91
N ASN A 21 1.34 2.20 22.12
CA ASN A 21 2.57 1.52 22.47
C ASN A 21 2.19 0.33 23.33
N PRO A 22 2.31 -0.89 22.81
CA PRO A 22 2.97 -1.35 21.59
C PRO A 22 2.28 -0.93 20.27
N ALA A 23 3.08 -0.89 19.19
CA ALA A 23 2.64 -0.42 17.87
C ALA A 23 1.84 -1.44 17.05
N PHE A 24 1.94 -2.73 17.37
CA PHE A 24 1.30 -3.80 16.62
C PHE A 24 0.32 -4.56 17.50
N SER A 25 -0.87 -4.83 16.97
CA SER A 25 -1.82 -5.77 17.59
C SER A 25 -2.08 -6.94 16.65
N PHE A 26 -2.07 -8.15 17.22
CA PHE A 26 -2.18 -9.43 16.52
C PHE A 26 -3.50 -10.09 16.84
N TRP A 27 -4.18 -10.54 15.79
CA TRP A 27 -5.49 -11.16 15.83
C TRP A 27 -5.46 -12.47 15.06
N THR A 28 -6.18 -13.49 15.52
CA THR A 28 -6.30 -14.73 14.75
C THR A 28 -7.01 -14.47 13.43
N SER A 29 -6.53 -15.07 12.34
CA SER A 29 -7.13 -14.88 11.02
C SER A 29 -8.47 -15.60 10.85
N ASP A 30 -8.73 -16.68 11.58
CA ASP A 30 -9.92 -17.51 11.48
C ASP A 30 -11.13 -16.94 12.25
N SER A 31 -10.90 -16.38 13.41
CA SER A 31 -11.96 -15.94 14.33
C SER A 31 -11.90 -14.46 14.71
N LEU A 32 -10.87 -13.74 14.23
CA LEU A 32 -10.62 -12.34 14.55
C LEU A 32 -10.58 -12.07 16.06
N ARG A 33 -10.05 -13.04 16.80
CA ARG A 33 -9.85 -12.89 18.24
C ARG A 33 -8.51 -12.22 18.50
N TYR A 34 -8.53 -11.18 19.33
CA TYR A 34 -7.31 -10.55 19.81
C TYR A 34 -6.45 -11.57 20.57
N GLU A 35 -5.15 -11.60 20.28
CA GLU A 35 -4.20 -12.49 20.94
C GLU A 35 -3.22 -11.71 21.83
N PHE A 36 -2.49 -10.75 21.23
CA PHE A 36 -1.48 -9.96 21.95
C PHE A 36 -1.13 -8.67 21.20
N SER A 37 -0.35 -7.83 21.85
CA SER A 37 0.27 -6.65 21.23
C SER A 37 1.78 -6.68 21.50
N GLU A 38 2.55 -6.23 20.50
CA GLU A 38 4.01 -6.25 20.54
C GLU A 38 4.59 -5.07 19.74
N GLY A 39 5.92 -4.88 19.79
CA GLY A 39 6.61 -3.82 19.06
C GLY A 39 6.56 -2.49 19.79
N PHE A 40 7.33 -2.38 20.86
CA PHE A 40 7.39 -1.16 21.66
C PHE A 40 8.06 -0.01 20.91
N ILE A 41 7.53 1.18 21.11
CA ILE A 41 8.08 2.43 20.58
C ILE A 41 9.02 3.01 21.64
N GLY A 42 10.27 3.28 21.24
CA GLY A 42 11.26 3.85 22.15
C GLY A 42 12.65 4.02 21.50
N GLY A 43 13.68 4.05 22.31
CA GLY A 43 15.07 4.20 21.87
C GLY A 43 15.96 2.99 22.17
N GLY A 44 15.38 1.87 22.59
CA GLY A 44 16.10 0.64 22.84
C GLY A 44 16.46 -0.13 21.57
N PRO A 45 17.38 -1.12 21.65
CA PRO A 45 17.91 -1.80 20.47
C PRO A 45 16.87 -2.61 19.70
N ASN A 46 15.78 -3.02 20.34
CA ASN A 46 14.66 -3.75 19.73
C ASN A 46 13.33 -2.98 19.81
N GLU A 47 13.40 -1.67 19.97
CA GLU A 47 12.25 -0.79 19.99
C GLU A 47 12.17 -0.04 18.67
N PHE A 48 10.96 0.14 18.17
CA PHE A 48 10.68 0.90 16.95
C PHE A 48 10.70 2.39 17.25
N ILE A 49 11.09 3.20 16.27
CA ILE A 49 11.04 4.66 16.37
C ILE A 49 9.72 5.17 15.82
N ARG A 50 9.40 4.77 14.57
CA ARG A 50 8.22 5.21 13.85
C ARG A 50 7.87 4.22 12.73
N PRO A 51 7.25 3.08 13.03
CA PRO A 51 6.88 2.11 12.02
C PRO A 51 5.86 2.72 11.06
N ARG A 52 6.12 2.57 9.76
CA ARG A 52 5.25 3.09 8.70
C ARG A 52 4.07 2.17 8.50
N SER A 53 2.85 2.73 8.54
CA SER A 53 1.62 1.97 8.36
C SER A 53 1.25 1.69 6.91
N ASN A 54 2.00 2.21 5.96
CA ASN A 54 1.79 2.03 4.51
C ASN A 54 2.84 1.13 3.85
N TYR A 55 3.66 0.46 4.65
CA TYR A 55 4.63 -0.51 4.17
C TYR A 55 4.57 -1.78 5.00
N PHE A 56 4.41 -2.89 4.31
CA PHE A 56 4.47 -4.23 4.88
C PHE A 56 4.73 -5.21 3.74
N ALA A 57 5.73 -6.05 3.89
CA ALA A 57 6.02 -7.12 2.95
C ALA A 57 6.12 -8.44 3.71
N VAL A 58 5.94 -9.55 3.01
CA VAL A 58 6.00 -10.89 3.60
C VAL A 58 6.87 -11.81 2.78
N SER A 59 7.50 -12.75 3.47
CA SER A 59 8.13 -13.94 2.90
C SER A 59 7.54 -15.19 3.57
N ASP A 60 7.99 -16.36 3.19
CA ASP A 60 7.53 -17.62 3.78
C ASP A 60 7.78 -17.69 5.30
N SER A 61 8.87 -17.11 5.77
CA SER A 61 9.30 -17.23 7.16
C SER A 61 9.24 -15.93 7.97
N SER A 62 9.25 -14.78 7.32
CA SER A 62 9.35 -13.47 7.95
C SER A 62 8.41 -12.44 7.34
N PHE A 63 8.25 -11.31 8.01
CA PHE A 63 7.62 -10.12 7.46
C PHE A 63 8.51 -8.91 7.69
N PHE A 64 8.28 -7.88 6.89
CA PHE A 64 9.13 -6.70 6.84
C PHE A 64 8.35 -5.46 7.24
N ILE A 65 8.96 -4.66 8.10
CA ILE A 65 8.42 -3.40 8.61
C ILE A 65 9.42 -2.30 8.28
N LEU A 66 8.96 -1.21 7.72
CA LEU A 66 9.78 -0.03 7.54
C LEU A 66 9.61 0.88 8.76
N ASP A 67 10.69 1.05 9.52
CA ASP A 67 10.75 1.95 10.67
C ASP A 67 11.68 3.13 10.36
N SER A 68 11.10 4.30 10.14
CA SER A 68 11.84 5.45 9.59
C SER A 68 12.50 5.11 8.25
N ASN A 69 13.81 4.92 8.21
CA ASN A 69 14.59 4.51 7.03
C ASN A 69 15.34 3.19 7.27
N ILE A 70 14.85 2.36 8.17
CA ILE A 70 15.40 1.04 8.46
C ILE A 70 14.31 0.02 8.17
N GLU A 71 14.59 -0.93 7.29
CA GLU A 71 13.73 -2.10 7.15
C GLU A 71 14.12 -3.13 8.19
N TRP A 72 13.13 -3.59 8.92
CA TRP A 72 13.26 -4.65 9.90
C TRP A 72 12.68 -5.93 9.33
N GLU A 73 13.50 -6.93 9.17
CA GLU A 73 13.03 -8.29 8.94
C GLU A 73 12.76 -8.94 10.30
N VAL A 74 11.53 -9.39 10.48
CA VAL A 74 11.06 -9.92 11.75
C VAL A 74 10.31 -11.24 11.57
N GLN A 75 10.39 -12.10 12.56
CA GLN A 75 9.59 -13.31 12.68
C GLN A 75 8.67 -13.21 13.87
N LEU A 76 7.62 -14.00 13.85
CA LEU A 76 6.72 -14.15 14.98
C LEU A 76 6.98 -15.48 15.66
N GLU A 77 7.45 -15.45 16.90
CA GLU A 77 7.71 -16.62 17.73
C GLU A 77 7.04 -16.43 19.10
N GLU A 78 6.23 -17.40 19.51
CA GLU A 78 5.59 -17.43 20.83
C GLU A 78 4.98 -16.10 21.29
N GLN A 79 4.24 -15.43 20.39
CA GLN A 79 3.61 -14.12 20.65
C GLN A 79 4.61 -12.96 20.82
N ARG A 80 5.81 -13.07 20.23
CA ARG A 80 6.82 -12.03 20.24
C ARG A 80 7.34 -11.76 18.82
N ILE A 81 7.66 -10.52 18.59
CA ILE A 81 8.41 -10.11 17.38
C ILE A 81 9.90 -10.37 17.65
N GLN A 82 10.46 -11.34 16.93
CA GLN A 82 11.90 -11.59 16.91
C GLN A 82 12.52 -10.85 15.73
N VAL A 83 13.48 -9.99 16.02
CA VAL A 83 14.24 -9.27 14.99
C VAL A 83 15.29 -10.21 14.41
N ILE A 84 15.21 -10.43 13.08
CA ILE A 84 16.15 -11.26 12.33
C ILE A 84 17.24 -10.39 11.74
N ASN A 85 16.86 -9.27 11.12
CA ASN A 85 17.78 -8.35 10.48
C ASN A 85 17.25 -6.91 10.55
N LYS A 86 18.16 -5.95 10.42
CA LYS A 86 17.87 -4.52 10.28
C LYS A 86 18.76 -3.96 9.20
N GLU A 87 18.14 -3.47 8.15
CA GLU A 87 18.84 -2.97 6.97
C GLU A 87 18.52 -1.49 6.74
N PRO A 88 19.50 -0.60 6.79
CA PRO A 88 19.29 0.79 6.41
C PRO A 88 18.93 0.90 4.93
N ILE A 89 17.83 1.58 4.63
CA ILE A 89 17.39 1.85 3.26
C ILE A 89 17.59 3.33 2.96
N ILE A 90 18.29 3.62 1.87
CA ILE A 90 18.36 4.97 1.35
C ILE A 90 17.03 5.29 0.68
N ILE A 91 16.21 6.06 1.36
CA ILE A 91 14.90 6.48 0.86
C ILE A 91 15.07 7.88 0.26
N PRO A 92 14.86 8.06 -1.04
CA PRO A 92 14.77 9.38 -1.63
C PRO A 92 13.67 10.20 -0.96
N ASP A 93 13.82 11.52 -0.95
CA ASP A 93 12.81 12.41 -0.40
C ASP A 93 11.45 12.13 -1.06
N ALA A 94 10.41 12.07 -0.24
CA ALA A 94 9.01 11.93 -0.67
C ALA A 94 8.65 10.66 -1.47
N ILE A 95 9.05 9.47 -1.01
CA ILE A 95 8.40 8.24 -1.48
C ILE A 95 7.05 8.04 -0.79
N ASN A 96 6.07 7.58 -1.55
CA ASN A 96 4.74 7.26 -1.04
C ASN A 96 4.50 5.76 -0.92
N GLN A 97 5.21 4.96 -1.71
CA GLN A 97 5.11 3.50 -1.71
C GLN A 97 6.46 2.83 -1.93
N MET A 98 6.60 1.65 -1.37
CA MET A 98 7.75 0.78 -1.55
C MET A 98 7.27 -0.66 -1.72
N VAL A 99 7.82 -1.34 -2.69
CA VAL A 99 7.60 -2.77 -2.96
C VAL A 99 8.90 -3.51 -2.75
N HIS A 100 8.91 -4.48 -1.87
CA HIS A 100 10.03 -5.40 -1.66
C HIS A 100 10.03 -6.44 -2.78
N LEU A 101 11.15 -6.55 -3.48
CA LEU A 101 11.40 -7.57 -4.49
C LEU A 101 12.40 -8.62 -3.96
N ASP A 102 12.67 -9.62 -4.77
CA ASP A 102 13.71 -10.59 -4.44
C ASP A 102 15.12 -9.99 -4.47
N ASN A 103 16.04 -10.64 -3.76
CA ASN A 103 17.48 -10.35 -3.78
C ASN A 103 17.89 -8.95 -3.25
N GLY A 104 17.11 -8.37 -2.36
CA GLY A 104 17.41 -7.07 -1.75
C GLY A 104 17.18 -5.89 -2.71
N LYS A 105 16.23 -6.04 -3.63
CA LYS A 105 15.79 -4.96 -4.51
C LYS A 105 14.43 -4.44 -4.10
N TYR A 106 14.23 -3.14 -4.34
CA TYR A 106 12.99 -2.45 -4.02
C TYR A 106 12.57 -1.57 -5.18
N ILE A 107 11.28 -1.55 -5.48
CA ILE A 107 10.71 -0.50 -6.31
C ILE A 107 10.04 0.50 -5.38
N MET A 108 10.44 1.76 -5.52
CA MET A 108 9.88 2.88 -4.77
C MET A 108 9.17 3.80 -5.73
N ALA A 109 7.94 4.17 -5.42
CA ALA A 109 7.20 5.19 -6.15
C ALA A 109 7.26 6.50 -5.38
N GLY A 110 7.66 7.59 -6.04
CA GLY A 110 7.86 8.85 -5.33
C GLY A 110 8.29 10.00 -6.20
N ASN A 111 8.59 11.12 -5.56
CA ASN A 111 9.13 12.29 -6.23
C ASN A 111 10.61 12.07 -6.55
N THR A 112 10.98 12.22 -7.80
CA THR A 112 12.35 12.08 -8.31
C THR A 112 13.00 13.46 -8.48
N ASP A 113 13.31 14.16 -7.38
CA ASP A 113 14.07 15.41 -7.38
C ASP A 113 13.88 16.35 -8.59
N GLY A 114 12.84 17.14 -8.56
CA GLY A 114 12.67 18.43 -9.26
C GLY A 114 12.80 18.54 -10.77
N ASN A 115 13.66 17.76 -11.42
CA ASN A 115 13.91 17.82 -12.86
C ASN A 115 13.73 16.49 -13.60
N ASN A 116 13.35 15.43 -12.89
CA ASN A 116 13.21 14.11 -13.47
C ASN A 116 11.73 13.74 -13.61
N ASN A 117 11.32 13.32 -14.81
CA ASN A 117 9.96 12.87 -15.05
C ASN A 117 9.75 11.39 -14.69
N ALA A 118 10.75 10.75 -14.12
CA ALA A 118 10.66 9.35 -13.72
C ALA A 118 9.71 9.19 -12.51
N GLU A 119 8.91 8.15 -12.54
CA GLU A 119 7.93 7.89 -11.49
C GLU A 119 8.34 6.81 -10.51
N HIS A 120 9.45 6.12 -10.76
CA HIS A 120 9.94 5.03 -9.92
C HIS A 120 11.46 5.07 -9.76
N PHE A 121 11.87 4.49 -8.62
CA PHE A 121 13.24 4.14 -8.30
C PHE A 121 13.34 2.62 -8.16
N LEU A 122 14.22 1.98 -8.90
CA LEU A 122 14.66 0.63 -8.58
C LEU A 122 15.92 0.74 -7.72
N TYR A 123 15.81 0.41 -6.46
CA TYR A 123 16.89 0.47 -5.47
C TYR A 123 17.48 -0.93 -5.23
N ASP A 124 18.79 -1.03 -5.22
CA ASP A 124 19.52 -2.24 -4.85
C ASP A 124 20.26 -1.99 -3.53
N ILE A 125 19.85 -2.67 -2.46
CA ILE A 125 20.41 -2.50 -1.13
C ILE A 125 21.88 -2.94 -1.02
N LYS A 126 22.33 -3.87 -1.88
CA LYS A 126 23.71 -4.38 -1.87
C LYS A 126 24.71 -3.37 -2.38
N THR A 127 24.30 -2.56 -3.35
CA THR A 127 25.16 -1.51 -3.93
C THR A 127 24.88 -0.14 -3.36
N GLY A 128 23.69 0.05 -2.79
CA GLY A 128 23.20 1.36 -2.36
C GLY A 128 22.81 2.28 -3.53
N GLU A 129 22.73 1.73 -4.74
CA GLU A 129 22.43 2.49 -5.95
C GLU A 129 20.96 2.39 -6.32
N TYR A 130 20.47 3.37 -7.05
CA TYR A 130 19.12 3.34 -7.63
C TYR A 130 19.12 3.74 -9.10
N THR A 131 18.21 3.13 -9.86
CA THR A 131 17.94 3.44 -11.25
C THR A 131 16.54 4.01 -11.38
N LEU A 132 16.41 5.11 -12.12
CA LEU A 132 15.13 5.75 -12.38
C LEU A 132 14.45 5.12 -13.60
N PHE A 133 13.11 4.96 -13.54
CA PHE A 133 12.34 4.47 -14.67
C PHE A 133 10.87 4.95 -14.63
N GLY A 134 10.18 4.73 -15.75
CA GLY A 134 8.82 5.21 -15.96
C GLY A 134 8.78 6.72 -16.20
N GLU A 135 7.77 7.18 -16.89
CA GLU A 135 7.51 8.60 -17.13
C GLU A 135 6.11 8.93 -16.64
N TYR A 136 5.95 10.06 -15.95
CA TYR A 136 4.63 10.53 -15.56
C TYR A 136 3.70 10.63 -16.77
N PRO A 137 2.48 10.08 -16.68
CA PRO A 137 1.52 10.09 -17.80
C PRO A 137 1.09 11.51 -18.20
N PHE A 138 1.22 12.46 -17.28
CA PHE A 138 0.84 13.86 -17.48
C PHE A 138 1.99 14.76 -17.03
N THR A 139 2.60 15.44 -17.99
CA THR A 139 3.81 16.25 -17.80
C THR A 139 3.56 17.76 -17.86
N ASP A 140 2.35 18.18 -18.26
CA ASP A 140 2.01 19.60 -18.43
C ASP A 140 1.78 20.36 -17.12
N LEU A 141 1.99 19.68 -15.99
CA LEU A 141 1.88 20.25 -14.65
C LEU A 141 3.21 20.89 -14.22
N PHE A 142 3.14 21.88 -13.35
CA PHE A 142 4.32 22.45 -12.70
C PHE A 142 5.10 21.37 -11.96
N ASP A 143 6.43 21.38 -12.06
CA ASP A 143 7.31 20.30 -11.59
C ASP A 143 7.06 19.89 -10.12
N GLU A 144 6.83 20.83 -9.23
CA GLU A 144 6.56 20.58 -7.81
C GLU A 144 5.25 19.80 -7.54
N ARG A 145 4.34 19.77 -8.51
CA ARG A 145 3.00 19.17 -8.38
C ARG A 145 2.82 17.88 -9.16
N LYS A 146 3.71 17.60 -10.10
CA LYS A 146 3.65 16.39 -10.94
C LYS A 146 3.50 15.12 -10.09
N PHE A 147 4.30 15.00 -9.06
CA PHE A 147 4.26 13.85 -8.16
C PHE A 147 2.90 13.68 -7.47
N PHE A 148 2.37 14.73 -6.86
CA PHE A 148 1.09 14.65 -6.14
C PHE A 148 -0.08 14.35 -7.06
N PHE A 149 -0.06 14.93 -8.26
CA PHE A 149 -1.15 14.72 -9.21
C PHE A 149 -1.08 13.37 -9.91
N ASN A 150 0.13 12.86 -10.16
CA ASN A 150 0.38 11.51 -10.69
C ASN A 150 0.51 10.46 -9.58
N PHE A 151 -0.04 10.73 -8.38
CA PHE A 151 -0.02 9.79 -7.28
C PHE A 151 -0.68 8.47 -7.67
N LYS A 152 -0.08 7.38 -7.25
CA LYS A 152 -0.51 6.02 -7.58
C LYS A 152 -0.26 5.05 -6.44
N TYR A 153 -0.93 3.93 -6.50
CA TYR A 153 -0.70 2.78 -5.62
C TYR A 153 -0.07 1.67 -6.43
N THR A 154 1.12 1.25 -6.03
CA THR A 154 1.90 0.24 -6.73
C THR A 154 1.68 -1.14 -6.11
N ALA A 155 1.20 -2.08 -6.92
CA ALA A 155 1.10 -3.49 -6.57
C ALA A 155 2.33 -4.24 -7.06
N GLY A 156 3.00 -4.94 -6.18
CA GLY A 156 4.13 -5.80 -6.49
C GLY A 156 4.41 -6.74 -5.33
N ILE A 157 4.97 -7.89 -5.63
CA ILE A 157 5.43 -8.87 -4.63
C ILE A 157 6.70 -9.53 -5.12
N ALA A 158 7.49 -10.06 -4.20
CA ALA A 158 8.63 -10.92 -4.51
C ALA A 158 8.22 -12.09 -5.43
N GLY A 159 9.08 -12.47 -6.37
CA GLY A 159 8.82 -13.54 -7.34
C GLY A 159 8.00 -13.14 -8.56
N LYS A 160 7.44 -11.95 -8.63
CA LYS A 160 6.80 -11.44 -9.86
C LYS A 160 7.76 -10.57 -10.66
N PRO A 161 7.88 -10.78 -12.01
CA PRO A 161 8.78 -10.01 -12.85
C PRO A 161 8.22 -8.64 -13.27
N TYR A 162 7.16 -8.18 -12.66
CA TYR A 162 6.49 -6.92 -12.99
C TYR A 162 5.66 -6.39 -11.82
N ILE A 163 5.37 -5.08 -11.89
CA ILE A 163 4.49 -4.35 -11.00
C ILE A 163 3.29 -3.77 -11.77
N TRP A 164 2.25 -3.39 -11.04
CA TRP A 164 1.12 -2.64 -11.54
C TRP A 164 0.92 -1.36 -10.74
N ASP A 165 0.77 -0.24 -11.44
CA ASP A 165 0.39 1.05 -10.89
C ASP A 165 -1.09 1.34 -11.10
N PHE A 166 -1.75 1.76 -10.06
CA PHE A 166 -3.14 2.20 -10.03
C PHE A 166 -3.17 3.69 -9.74
N TYR A 167 -3.42 4.52 -10.75
CA TYR A 167 -3.38 5.98 -10.59
C TYR A 167 -4.59 6.51 -9.84
N GLU A 168 -4.34 7.33 -8.82
CA GLU A 168 -5.40 7.87 -7.98
C GLU A 168 -6.29 8.85 -8.75
N ASN A 169 -5.69 9.76 -9.51
CA ASN A 169 -6.41 10.85 -10.17
C ASN A 169 -6.85 10.55 -11.61
N TYR A 170 -6.47 9.41 -12.16
CA TYR A 170 -6.75 9.04 -13.55
C TYR A 170 -7.35 7.65 -13.63
N ASN A 171 -8.21 7.45 -14.64
CA ASN A 171 -8.66 6.12 -15.06
C ASN A 171 -7.55 5.42 -15.84
N LEU A 172 -6.45 5.13 -15.17
CA LEU A 172 -5.24 4.57 -15.78
C LEU A 172 -4.57 3.56 -14.85
N LEU A 173 -4.24 2.39 -15.41
CA LEU A 173 -3.32 1.42 -14.81
C LEU A 173 -2.14 1.24 -15.75
N ARG A 174 -0.94 1.07 -15.20
CA ARG A 174 0.26 0.76 -15.95
C ARG A 174 0.97 -0.46 -15.39
N LYS A 175 1.43 -1.34 -16.28
CA LYS A 175 2.27 -2.49 -15.95
C LYS A 175 3.70 -2.20 -16.36
N TYR A 176 4.61 -2.34 -15.43
CA TYR A 176 6.06 -2.23 -15.70
C TYR A 176 6.75 -3.53 -15.37
N SER A 177 7.76 -3.91 -16.18
CA SER A 177 8.71 -4.92 -15.76
C SER A 177 9.56 -4.41 -14.60
N ILE A 178 10.18 -5.31 -13.84
CA ILE A 178 11.11 -4.93 -12.77
C ILE A 178 12.39 -4.26 -13.29
N GLU A 179 12.66 -4.34 -14.61
CA GLU A 179 13.73 -3.60 -15.29
C GLU A 179 13.29 -2.20 -15.73
N GLY A 180 12.03 -1.83 -15.50
CA GLY A 180 11.52 -0.49 -15.77
C GLY A 180 10.89 -0.29 -17.16
N ILE A 181 10.59 -1.36 -17.88
CA ILE A 181 9.95 -1.29 -19.20
C ILE A 181 8.44 -1.22 -19.03
N LEU A 182 7.78 -0.22 -19.63
CA LEU A 182 6.33 -0.15 -19.73
C LEU A 182 5.82 -1.28 -20.64
N LEU A 183 5.05 -2.20 -20.08
CA LEU A 183 4.52 -3.39 -20.77
C LEU A 183 3.09 -3.19 -21.26
N GLN A 184 2.27 -2.48 -20.49
CA GLN A 184 0.84 -2.35 -20.76
C GLN A 184 0.24 -1.11 -20.10
N GLU A 185 -0.77 -0.53 -20.76
CA GLU A 185 -1.68 0.45 -20.18
C GLU A 185 -3.12 -0.05 -20.27
N VAL A 186 -3.88 0.14 -19.19
CA VAL A 186 -5.29 -0.27 -19.09
C VAL A 186 -6.14 0.91 -18.61
N ARG A 187 -7.33 1.07 -19.21
CA ARG A 187 -8.37 2.00 -18.76
C ARG A 187 -9.69 1.28 -18.62
N LEU A 188 -10.46 1.60 -17.61
CA LEU A 188 -11.81 1.06 -17.44
C LEU A 188 -12.74 1.68 -18.49
N VAL A 189 -13.42 0.83 -19.26
CA VAL A 189 -14.45 1.27 -20.21
C VAL A 189 -15.76 1.53 -19.46
N GLY A 190 -16.46 2.60 -19.84
CA GLY A 190 -17.74 2.96 -19.23
C GLY A 190 -17.67 3.67 -17.89
N VAL A 191 -16.46 3.93 -17.39
CA VAL A 191 -16.26 4.82 -16.23
C VAL A 191 -16.19 6.26 -16.73
N ALA A 192 -17.04 7.12 -16.16
CA ALA A 192 -17.05 8.53 -16.50
C ALA A 192 -15.69 9.19 -16.16
N GLU A 193 -15.17 9.96 -17.08
CA GLU A 193 -13.99 10.77 -16.81
C GLU A 193 -14.25 11.77 -15.69
N ARG A 194 -13.30 11.91 -14.79
CA ARG A 194 -13.37 12.80 -13.64
C ARG A 194 -12.44 13.98 -13.88
N HIS A 195 -12.97 15.17 -13.69
CA HIS A 195 -12.18 16.39 -13.80
C HIS A 195 -11.45 16.64 -12.48
N ASN A 196 -10.47 15.78 -12.20
CA ASN A 196 -9.54 16.00 -11.12
C ASN A 196 -8.49 17.02 -11.60
N ASP A 197 -8.25 18.02 -10.79
CA ASP A 197 -7.23 19.01 -11.05
C ASP A 197 -6.58 19.48 -9.74
N ASP A 198 -5.43 20.09 -9.89
CA ASP A 198 -4.63 20.51 -8.75
C ASP A 198 -5.29 21.64 -7.94
N SER A 199 -6.09 22.49 -8.56
CA SER A 199 -6.80 23.56 -7.85
C SER A 199 -7.83 23.03 -6.85
N LYS A 200 -8.35 21.83 -7.10
CA LYS A 200 -9.33 21.14 -6.25
C LYS A 200 -8.70 20.30 -5.14
N SER A 201 -7.41 20.00 -5.23
CA SER A 201 -6.72 19.16 -4.25
C SER A 201 -6.71 19.78 -2.85
N HIS A 202 -6.47 21.08 -2.75
CA HIS A 202 -6.47 21.81 -1.48
C HIS A 202 -7.83 21.81 -0.76
N GLU A 203 -8.92 21.73 -1.51
CA GLU A 203 -10.28 21.69 -0.98
C GLU A 203 -10.78 20.26 -0.74
N LEU A 204 -9.95 19.25 -1.05
CA LEU A 204 -10.31 17.83 -1.00
C LEU A 204 -11.54 17.52 -1.85
N GLN A 205 -11.67 18.15 -3.03
CA GLN A 205 -12.78 17.98 -3.96
C GLN A 205 -12.49 17.04 -5.11
N ASN A 206 -11.24 16.60 -5.28
CA ASN A 206 -10.89 15.59 -6.26
C ASN A 206 -11.64 14.29 -5.97
N ARG A 207 -11.90 13.54 -7.01
CA ARG A 207 -12.61 12.26 -6.98
C ARG A 207 -11.69 11.16 -7.44
N PRO A 208 -10.98 10.52 -6.51
CA PRO A 208 -10.01 9.49 -6.85
C PRO A 208 -10.69 8.27 -7.48
N TYR A 209 -9.92 7.52 -8.28
CA TYR A 209 -10.32 6.25 -8.83
C TYR A 209 -9.95 5.12 -7.87
N TRP A 210 -8.68 4.93 -7.59
CA TRP A 210 -8.22 3.86 -6.73
C TRP A 210 -7.49 4.39 -5.51
N ARG A 211 -7.70 3.68 -4.40
CA ARG A 211 -6.92 3.84 -3.17
C ARG A 211 -6.71 2.48 -2.55
N ILE A 212 -5.59 2.32 -1.85
CA ILE A 212 -5.23 1.08 -1.19
C ILE A 212 -5.25 -0.11 -2.15
N VAL A 213 -4.07 -0.49 -2.55
CA VAL A 213 -3.86 -1.64 -3.41
C VAL A 213 -3.06 -2.66 -2.64
N GLN A 214 -3.52 -3.90 -2.65
CA GLN A 214 -2.87 -5.05 -2.01
C GLN A 214 -2.68 -6.14 -3.05
N ALA A 215 -1.58 -6.88 -2.96
CA ALA A 215 -1.28 -7.94 -3.88
C ALA A 215 -1.06 -9.26 -3.15
N THR A 216 -1.54 -10.34 -3.78
CA THR A 216 -1.22 -11.73 -3.43
C THR A 216 -0.54 -12.40 -4.62
N SER A 217 -0.10 -13.63 -4.44
CA SER A 217 0.47 -14.42 -5.54
C SER A 217 -0.47 -14.58 -6.74
N ARG A 218 -1.79 -14.52 -6.52
CA ARG A 218 -2.83 -14.76 -7.53
C ARG A 218 -3.47 -13.50 -8.09
N TYR A 219 -3.75 -12.51 -7.25
CA TYR A 219 -4.56 -11.37 -7.60
C TYR A 219 -4.05 -10.07 -6.99
N ILE A 220 -4.50 -8.96 -7.57
CA ILE A 220 -4.35 -7.61 -7.06
C ILE A 220 -5.73 -7.12 -6.64
N TYR A 221 -5.83 -6.54 -5.47
CA TYR A 221 -7.05 -6.04 -4.84
C TYR A 221 -6.95 -4.54 -4.66
N ALA A 222 -7.88 -3.80 -5.22
CA ALA A 222 -7.86 -2.34 -5.18
C ALA A 222 -9.20 -1.78 -4.72
N LEU A 223 -9.19 -0.86 -3.77
CA LEU A 223 -10.38 -0.08 -3.42
C LEU A 223 -10.64 0.97 -4.49
N PHE A 224 -11.76 0.86 -5.17
CA PHE A 224 -12.22 1.78 -6.20
C PHE A 224 -13.40 2.61 -5.69
N TYR A 225 -13.36 3.91 -5.97
CA TYR A 225 -14.40 4.84 -5.57
C TYR A 225 -15.20 5.27 -6.78
N THR A 226 -16.54 5.29 -6.68
CA THR A 226 -17.45 5.50 -7.81
C THR A 226 -17.75 6.96 -8.10
N GLY A 227 -17.10 7.89 -7.39
CA GLY A 227 -17.26 9.34 -7.61
C GLY A 227 -17.32 10.15 -6.33
N GLU A 228 -17.01 9.55 -5.22
CA GLU A 228 -16.88 10.22 -3.93
C GLU A 228 -15.69 11.17 -3.94
N THR A 229 -15.83 12.28 -3.24
CA THR A 229 -14.75 13.26 -3.12
C THR A 229 -13.71 12.81 -2.07
N ASP A 230 -12.49 13.31 -2.20
CA ASP A 230 -11.44 13.12 -1.20
C ASP A 230 -11.93 13.41 0.21
N LYS A 231 -12.66 14.49 0.40
CA LYS A 231 -13.23 14.86 1.69
C LYS A 231 -14.10 13.75 2.27
N THR A 232 -15.00 13.19 1.45
CA THR A 232 -15.89 12.09 1.89
C THR A 232 -15.09 10.85 2.25
N ILE A 233 -14.06 10.52 1.47
CA ILE A 233 -13.21 9.36 1.71
C ILE A 233 -12.39 9.55 3.00
N TYR A 234 -11.71 10.68 3.16
CA TYR A 234 -10.89 10.97 4.35
C TYR A 234 -11.70 11.03 5.65
N THR A 235 -12.97 11.42 5.58
CA THR A 235 -13.85 11.39 6.75
C THR A 235 -14.48 10.00 6.98
N GLY A 236 -14.09 8.98 6.21
CA GLY A 236 -14.63 7.63 6.32
C GLY A 236 -16.10 7.53 5.90
N GLY A 237 -16.60 8.50 5.11
CA GLY A 237 -18.00 8.55 4.66
C GLY A 237 -18.30 7.72 3.41
N ALA A 238 -17.29 7.33 2.64
CA ALA A 238 -17.46 6.63 1.38
C ALA A 238 -17.57 5.12 1.55
N ILE A 239 -18.33 4.48 0.67
CA ILE A 239 -18.38 3.01 0.51
C ILE A 239 -17.63 2.69 -0.78
N PRO A 240 -16.43 2.09 -0.72
CA PRO A 240 -15.71 1.71 -1.93
C PRO A 240 -16.29 0.44 -2.56
N GLU A 241 -15.93 0.22 -3.81
CA GLU A 241 -16.01 -1.07 -4.49
C GLU A 241 -14.64 -1.75 -4.38
N LEU A 242 -14.60 -3.04 -4.09
CA LEU A 242 -13.38 -3.82 -4.23
C LEU A 242 -13.29 -4.35 -5.66
N GLN A 243 -12.22 -4.00 -6.35
CA GLN A 243 -11.87 -4.56 -7.64
C GLN A 243 -10.79 -5.62 -7.47
N VAL A 244 -10.99 -6.78 -8.09
CA VAL A 244 -10.04 -7.89 -8.11
C VAL A 244 -9.50 -8.04 -9.53
N TRP A 245 -8.20 -7.88 -9.67
CA TRP A 245 -7.48 -7.93 -10.93
C TRP A 245 -6.55 -9.14 -10.96
N ASP A 246 -6.47 -9.83 -12.09
CA ASP A 246 -5.38 -10.76 -12.29
C ASP A 246 -4.07 -10.04 -12.66
N TRP A 247 -2.97 -10.77 -12.61
CA TRP A 247 -1.67 -10.22 -12.95
C TRP A 247 -1.48 -9.93 -14.44
N ASP A 248 -2.41 -10.34 -15.29
CA ASP A 248 -2.44 -10.01 -16.73
C ASP A 248 -3.18 -8.70 -17.00
N GLY A 249 -3.80 -8.09 -15.98
CA GLY A 249 -4.49 -6.81 -16.06
C GLY A 249 -5.97 -6.94 -16.44
N ASN A 250 -6.57 -8.10 -16.23
CA ASN A 250 -8.01 -8.28 -16.40
C ASN A 250 -8.74 -8.04 -15.08
N LEU A 251 -9.79 -7.24 -15.12
CA LEU A 251 -10.71 -7.08 -14.00
C LEU A 251 -11.58 -8.33 -13.88
N THR A 252 -11.31 -9.19 -12.89
CA THR A 252 -11.96 -10.50 -12.73
C THR A 252 -13.22 -10.43 -11.90
N ARG A 253 -13.26 -9.54 -10.89
CA ARG A 253 -14.41 -9.37 -10.00
C ARG A 253 -14.58 -7.93 -9.56
N ARG A 254 -15.82 -7.56 -9.29
CA ARG A 254 -16.23 -6.31 -8.64
C ARG A 254 -17.14 -6.67 -7.47
N ILE A 255 -16.80 -6.20 -6.29
CA ILE A 255 -17.51 -6.52 -5.06
C ILE A 255 -17.92 -5.21 -4.40
N LEU A 256 -19.22 -5.01 -4.26
CA LEU A 256 -19.78 -3.88 -3.54
C LEU A 256 -19.80 -4.22 -2.05
N PHE A 257 -19.18 -3.38 -1.24
CA PHE A 257 -19.28 -3.51 0.20
C PHE A 257 -20.64 -3.02 0.73
N ASP A 258 -21.05 -3.57 1.84
CA ASP A 258 -22.21 -3.13 2.62
C ASP A 258 -21.83 -2.06 3.67
N LYS A 259 -20.53 -1.81 3.85
CA LYS A 259 -19.98 -0.91 4.86
C LYS A 259 -18.86 -0.05 4.30
N LYS A 260 -18.52 0.97 5.08
CA LYS A 260 -17.46 1.93 4.75
C LYS A 260 -16.11 1.40 5.21
N TYR A 261 -15.26 1.05 4.27
CA TYR A 261 -13.88 0.63 4.54
C TYR A 261 -12.88 1.57 3.84
N ASN A 262 -11.74 1.77 4.46
CA ASN A 262 -10.66 2.55 3.88
C ASN A 262 -9.29 1.86 3.99
N GLN A 263 -9.24 0.68 4.58
CA GLN A 263 -8.06 -0.19 4.61
C GLN A 263 -8.50 -1.64 4.45
N ILE A 264 -7.74 -2.38 3.67
CA ILE A 264 -7.95 -3.82 3.43
C ILE A 264 -6.63 -4.56 3.46
N THR A 265 -6.72 -5.85 3.71
CA THR A 265 -5.68 -6.83 3.40
C THR A 265 -6.32 -8.15 2.98
N VAL A 266 -5.61 -8.94 2.20
CA VAL A 266 -6.11 -10.24 1.72
C VAL A 266 -5.06 -11.29 2.00
N SER A 267 -5.49 -12.41 2.61
CA SER A 267 -4.62 -13.55 2.83
C SER A 267 -4.35 -14.31 1.52
N GLU A 268 -3.28 -15.08 1.45
CA GLU A 268 -2.98 -15.98 0.31
C GLU A 268 -4.08 -17.06 0.12
N THR A 269 -4.87 -17.34 1.15
CA THR A 269 -6.01 -18.26 1.07
C THR A 269 -7.29 -17.61 0.53
N GLY A 270 -7.27 -16.29 0.28
CA GLY A 270 -8.40 -15.56 -0.29
C GLY A 270 -9.41 -15.04 0.74
N ILE A 271 -9.03 -14.85 1.99
CA ILE A 271 -9.87 -14.17 2.97
C ILE A 271 -9.51 -12.69 2.96
N LEU A 272 -10.47 -11.84 2.71
CA LEU A 272 -10.36 -10.39 2.80
C LEU A 272 -10.64 -9.94 4.24
N TYR A 273 -9.80 -9.06 4.76
CA TYR A 273 -10.03 -8.33 6.01
C TYR A 273 -10.09 -6.84 5.72
N ALA A 274 -11.06 -6.17 6.34
CA ALA A 274 -11.33 -4.76 6.09
C ALA A 274 -11.60 -4.00 7.39
N ILE A 275 -11.13 -2.76 7.46
CA ILE A 275 -11.37 -1.84 8.57
C ILE A 275 -11.69 -0.44 8.07
N ASN A 276 -12.35 0.35 8.94
CA ASN A 276 -12.44 1.79 8.78
C ASN A 276 -11.59 2.47 9.86
N THR A 277 -10.46 3.05 9.47
CA THR A 277 -9.51 3.67 10.40
C THR A 277 -9.96 5.04 10.93
N VAL A 278 -11.03 5.60 10.38
CA VAL A 278 -11.57 6.92 10.77
C VAL A 278 -12.70 6.79 11.77
N ASP A 279 -13.44 5.67 11.72
CA ASP A 279 -14.53 5.41 12.66
C ASP A 279 -13.96 4.87 13.99
N THR A 280 -13.56 5.81 14.87
CA THR A 280 -12.96 5.46 16.17
C THR A 280 -13.94 4.84 17.17
N PHE A 281 -15.24 4.86 16.89
CA PHE A 281 -16.27 4.27 17.76
C PHE A 281 -16.57 2.81 17.42
N ASN A 282 -16.35 2.40 16.17
CA ASN A 282 -16.61 1.04 15.69
C ASN A 282 -15.33 0.39 15.13
N ASN A 283 -14.27 0.37 15.91
CA ASN A 283 -13.01 -0.28 15.55
C ASN A 283 -13.17 -1.80 15.46
N GLN A 284 -13.84 -2.27 14.42
CA GLN A 284 -14.05 -3.69 14.13
C GLN A 284 -13.26 -4.09 12.89
N ILE A 285 -12.71 -5.28 12.93
CA ILE A 285 -12.19 -5.95 11.75
C ILE A 285 -13.31 -6.81 11.19
N TYR A 286 -13.55 -6.71 9.90
CA TYR A 286 -14.51 -7.54 9.18
C TYR A 286 -13.78 -8.50 8.25
N SER A 287 -14.30 -9.71 8.11
CA SER A 287 -13.74 -10.72 7.20
C SER A 287 -14.79 -11.18 6.19
N TYR A 288 -14.32 -11.48 4.97
CA TYR A 288 -15.12 -11.97 3.87
C TYR A 288 -14.36 -13.09 3.14
N GLU A 289 -15.04 -14.16 2.84
CA GLU A 289 -14.52 -15.17 1.91
C GLU A 289 -14.65 -14.67 0.46
N MET A 290 -13.57 -14.80 -0.33
CA MET A 290 -13.46 -14.23 -1.66
C MET A 290 -13.63 -15.26 -2.78
#